data_4a9054e6cddd859cfa7c5330d985304e
#
_entry.id   4a9054e6cddd859cfa7c5330d985304e
#
_cell.length_a   1.000
_cell.length_b   1.000
_cell.length_c   1.000
_cell.angle_alpha   90.00
_cell.angle_beta   90.00
_cell.angle_gamma   90.00
#
_symmetry.space_group_name_H-M   'P 1'
#
loop_
_entity.id
_entity.type
_entity.pdbx_description
1 polymer ?
#
loop_
_entity_poly.entity_id
_entity_poly.type
_entity_poly.pdbx_seq_one_letter_code
_entity_poly.pdbx_strand_id
1 'polypeptide(L)'
;MIWVILTVVSVAIWGLADMLSKKGTEAEDPFSHVRFVICTGAAMLVFMPFFRAFSESGASFPQLLAQHPVFLLITLAYVISLLLSFFSFRHLEASAASPLCNTSAAMILLMLLAFYLFSGRKQDMRELLTPLNVLASLLVCGGVIAVGIVRSAEEEQLRERRELAQTVKRYGAAAILFPLLSAFFDALESVGDSLMVDAEAGAGIGSIDYMRLWAATYLLICIPLWIYLLIKEKKVYQPFSKKEGLKLASGLAEVSAYTLYILALEQEPFFVSFLSSTYCVFSILFCRIFLKEKLSKGQYLCIAVIIAGLALLGIAEGLAA
;
A
#
# COMPACT_ATOMS: atom_id res chain seq x y z
N MET A 1 -20.54 3.18 8.52
CA MET A 1 -19.91 2.06 9.30
C MET A 1 -19.39 0.89 8.47
N ILE A 2 -19.96 0.57 7.29
CA ILE A 2 -19.47 -0.56 6.47
C ILE A 2 -18.05 -0.30 5.97
N TRP A 3 -17.73 0.92 5.55
CA TRP A 3 -16.38 1.29 5.09
C TRP A 3 -15.29 1.03 6.15
N VAL A 4 -15.56 1.27 7.44
CA VAL A 4 -14.60 0.98 8.52
C VAL A 4 -14.27 -0.50 8.58
N ILE A 5 -15.29 -1.37 8.48
CA ILE A 5 -15.10 -2.83 8.48
C ILE A 5 -14.31 -3.26 7.26
N LEU A 6 -14.66 -2.76 6.08
CA LEU A 6 -13.95 -3.05 4.84
C LEU A 6 -12.49 -2.60 4.92
N THR A 7 -12.22 -1.40 5.45
CA THR A 7 -10.86 -0.88 5.64
C THR A 7 -10.07 -1.76 6.60
N VAL A 8 -10.63 -2.11 7.77
CA VAL A 8 -9.93 -2.95 8.76
C VAL A 8 -9.61 -4.33 8.18
N VAL A 9 -10.55 -4.96 7.46
CA VAL A 9 -10.32 -6.26 6.81
C VAL A 9 -9.29 -6.13 5.70
N SER A 10 -9.36 -5.08 4.88
CA SER A 10 -8.40 -4.80 3.82
C SER A 10 -6.97 -4.67 4.37
N VAL A 11 -6.77 -3.81 5.37
CA VAL A 11 -5.42 -3.59 5.95
C VAL A 11 -4.91 -4.84 6.69
N ALA A 12 -5.80 -5.68 7.25
CA ALA A 12 -5.41 -6.96 7.82
C ALA A 12 -4.90 -7.91 6.74
N ILE A 13 -5.59 -8.01 5.59
CA ILE A 13 -5.16 -8.84 4.47
C ILE A 13 -3.86 -8.30 3.85
N TRP A 14 -3.69 -6.98 3.74
CA TRP A 14 -2.40 -6.38 3.31
C TRP A 14 -1.26 -6.72 4.27
N GLY A 15 -1.52 -6.67 5.59
CA GLY A 15 -0.54 -7.12 6.57
C GLY A 15 -0.15 -8.59 6.38
N LEU A 16 -1.09 -9.45 5.98
CA LEU A 16 -0.82 -10.84 5.62
C LEU A 16 0.01 -10.93 4.33
N ALA A 17 -0.33 -10.14 3.30
CA ALA A 17 0.42 -10.08 2.04
C ALA A 17 1.88 -9.66 2.28
N ASP A 18 2.11 -8.65 3.12
CA ASP A 18 3.45 -8.20 3.51
C ASP A 18 4.25 -9.29 4.25
N MET A 19 3.63 -9.99 5.20
CA MET A 19 4.26 -11.13 5.89
C MET A 19 4.61 -12.26 4.91
N LEU A 20 3.73 -12.58 3.96
CA LEU A 20 3.99 -13.59 2.92
C LEU A 20 5.12 -13.13 1.97
N SER A 21 5.15 -11.85 1.61
CA SER A 21 6.22 -11.25 0.81
C SER A 21 7.56 -11.37 1.51
N LYS A 22 7.61 -11.02 2.80
CA LYS A 22 8.82 -11.13 3.62
C LYS A 22 9.32 -12.57 3.69
N LYS A 23 8.40 -13.55 3.86
CA LYS A 23 8.74 -14.97 3.88
C LYS A 23 9.17 -15.50 2.51
N GLY A 24 8.60 -14.96 1.43
CA GLY A 24 8.86 -15.37 0.04
C GLY A 24 10.06 -14.66 -0.61
N THR A 25 10.65 -13.66 0.08
CA THR A 25 11.84 -12.95 -0.42
C THR A 25 13.08 -13.82 -0.25
N GLU A 26 13.72 -14.12 -1.37
CA GLU A 26 14.99 -14.85 -1.41
C GLU A 26 16.13 -13.82 -1.48
N ALA A 27 17.00 -13.80 -0.45
CA ALA A 27 18.10 -12.82 -0.36
C ALA A 27 19.09 -12.95 -1.53
N GLU A 28 19.26 -14.15 -2.06
CA GLU A 28 20.18 -14.47 -3.17
C GLU A 28 19.59 -14.14 -4.56
N ASP A 29 18.25 -14.00 -4.67
CA ASP A 29 17.58 -13.68 -5.94
C ASP A 29 17.62 -12.17 -6.22
N PRO A 30 18.43 -11.70 -7.20
CA PRO A 30 18.53 -10.29 -7.55
C PRO A 30 17.23 -9.72 -8.12
N PHE A 31 16.31 -10.54 -8.60
CA PHE A 31 15.07 -10.14 -9.26
C PHE A 31 13.82 -10.47 -8.45
N SER A 32 13.94 -10.83 -7.17
CA SER A 32 12.82 -11.19 -6.31
C SER A 32 11.73 -10.11 -6.31
N HIS A 33 12.08 -8.83 -6.26
CA HIS A 33 11.15 -7.71 -6.33
C HIS A 33 10.32 -7.68 -7.63
N VAL A 34 10.95 -7.92 -8.79
CA VAL A 34 10.24 -7.96 -10.08
C VAL A 34 9.31 -9.18 -10.14
N ARG A 35 9.74 -10.31 -9.58
CA ARG A 35 8.92 -11.54 -9.51
C ARG A 35 7.67 -11.33 -8.65
N PHE A 36 7.75 -10.60 -7.52
CA PHE A 36 6.56 -10.26 -6.72
C PHE A 36 5.56 -9.44 -7.54
N VAL A 37 6.00 -8.40 -8.24
CA VAL A 37 5.13 -7.58 -9.10
C VAL A 37 4.46 -8.45 -10.18
N ILE A 38 5.20 -9.35 -10.82
CA ILE A 38 4.63 -10.26 -11.84
C ILE A 38 3.65 -11.26 -11.22
N CYS A 39 3.94 -11.78 -10.01
CA CYS A 39 3.02 -12.67 -9.31
C CYS A 39 1.71 -11.97 -8.90
N THR A 40 1.76 -10.69 -8.50
CA THR A 40 0.57 -9.87 -8.27
C THR A 40 -0.23 -9.70 -9.57
N GLY A 41 0.43 -9.42 -10.70
CA GLY A 41 -0.23 -9.42 -12.01
C GLY A 41 -0.85 -10.77 -12.37
N ALA A 42 -0.19 -11.88 -12.07
CA ALA A 42 -0.75 -13.22 -12.27
C ALA A 42 -1.98 -13.49 -11.38
N ALA A 43 -1.97 -12.98 -10.14
CA ALA A 43 -3.14 -13.02 -9.26
C ALA A 43 -4.32 -12.22 -9.85
N MET A 44 -4.08 -11.07 -10.46
CA MET A 44 -5.13 -10.29 -11.15
C MET A 44 -5.81 -11.07 -12.27
N LEU A 45 -5.09 -11.91 -13.01
CA LEU A 45 -5.70 -12.79 -14.01
C LEU A 45 -6.73 -13.74 -13.40
N VAL A 46 -6.53 -14.17 -12.16
CA VAL A 46 -7.48 -15.03 -11.43
C VAL A 46 -8.76 -14.24 -11.09
N PHE A 47 -8.64 -12.97 -10.71
CA PHE A 47 -9.77 -12.12 -10.35
C PHE A 47 -10.49 -11.47 -11.55
N MET A 48 -9.84 -11.36 -12.70
CA MET A 48 -10.40 -10.70 -13.90
C MET A 48 -11.79 -11.22 -14.33
N PRO A 49 -12.07 -12.56 -14.37
CA PRO A 49 -13.39 -13.06 -14.68
C PRO A 49 -14.47 -12.57 -13.71
N PHE A 50 -14.12 -12.49 -12.41
CA PHE A 50 -15.01 -11.98 -11.36
C PHE A 50 -15.32 -10.49 -11.61
N PHE A 51 -14.31 -9.64 -11.76
CA PHE A 51 -14.52 -8.22 -12.01
C PHE A 51 -15.34 -7.98 -13.30
N ARG A 52 -15.13 -8.81 -14.32
CA ARG A 52 -15.92 -8.73 -15.55
C ARG A 52 -17.39 -9.11 -15.34
N ALA A 53 -17.66 -10.14 -14.53
CA ALA A 53 -19.02 -10.64 -14.28
C ALA A 53 -19.86 -9.64 -13.47
N PHE A 54 -19.24 -8.87 -12.60
CA PHE A 54 -19.91 -7.90 -11.71
C PHE A 54 -19.78 -6.44 -12.17
N SER A 55 -19.26 -6.19 -13.39
CA SER A 55 -19.17 -4.84 -13.94
C SER A 55 -20.55 -4.28 -14.28
N GLU A 56 -20.83 -3.09 -13.80
CA GLU A 56 -22.11 -2.41 -14.02
C GLU A 56 -22.15 -1.62 -15.33
N SER A 57 -21.03 -1.04 -15.74
CA SER A 57 -20.98 -0.18 -16.93
C SER A 57 -21.10 -0.95 -18.26
N GLY A 58 -20.77 -2.25 -18.26
CA GLY A 58 -20.66 -3.04 -19.51
C GLY A 58 -19.58 -2.53 -20.48
N ALA A 59 -18.87 -1.47 -20.15
CA ALA A 59 -17.85 -0.86 -21.00
C ALA A 59 -16.64 -1.79 -21.20
N SER A 60 -16.05 -1.76 -22.40
CA SER A 60 -14.81 -2.48 -22.68
C SER A 60 -13.60 -1.77 -22.02
N PHE A 61 -12.52 -2.52 -21.79
CA PHE A 61 -11.28 -1.94 -21.23
C PHE A 61 -10.77 -0.71 -22.03
N PRO A 62 -10.70 -0.74 -23.40
CA PRO A 62 -10.26 0.44 -24.15
C PRO A 62 -11.18 1.65 -23.97
N GLN A 63 -12.48 1.44 -23.81
CA GLN A 63 -13.43 2.53 -23.55
C GLN A 63 -13.22 3.14 -22.18
N LEU A 64 -13.08 2.32 -21.12
CA LEU A 64 -12.78 2.80 -19.76
C LEU A 64 -11.45 3.56 -19.73
N LEU A 65 -10.41 3.03 -20.36
CA LEU A 65 -9.10 3.70 -20.38
C LEU A 65 -9.15 5.01 -21.18
N ALA A 66 -9.92 5.07 -22.29
CA ALA A 66 -10.08 6.30 -23.05
C ALA A 66 -10.86 7.39 -22.28
N GLN A 67 -11.80 7.00 -21.44
CA GLN A 67 -12.52 7.92 -20.54
C GLN A 67 -11.64 8.41 -19.37
N HIS A 68 -10.74 7.56 -18.88
CA HIS A 68 -9.91 7.82 -17.72
C HIS A 68 -8.40 7.58 -18.00
N PRO A 69 -7.78 8.33 -18.95
CA PRO A 69 -6.40 8.06 -19.37
C PRO A 69 -5.36 8.26 -18.24
N VAL A 70 -5.66 9.09 -17.26
CA VAL A 70 -4.80 9.34 -16.09
C VAL A 70 -4.60 8.09 -15.25
N PHE A 71 -5.50 7.11 -15.36
CA PHE A 71 -5.46 5.86 -14.63
C PHE A 71 -4.17 5.06 -14.86
N LEU A 72 -3.63 5.12 -16.08
CA LEU A 72 -2.35 4.47 -16.38
C LEU A 72 -1.20 5.05 -15.53
N LEU A 73 -1.24 6.38 -15.26
CA LEU A 73 -0.23 7.03 -14.42
C LEU A 73 -0.40 6.64 -12.95
N ILE A 74 -1.64 6.48 -12.47
CA ILE A 74 -1.93 6.00 -11.11
C ILE A 74 -1.38 4.59 -10.92
N THR A 75 -1.72 3.67 -11.82
CA THR A 75 -1.21 2.29 -11.76
C THR A 75 0.32 2.24 -11.91
N LEU A 76 0.90 3.10 -12.74
CA LEU A 76 2.36 3.20 -12.89
C LEU A 76 3.01 3.70 -11.59
N ALA A 77 2.41 4.68 -10.91
CA ALA A 77 2.88 5.17 -9.61
C ALA A 77 2.90 4.02 -8.58
N TYR A 78 1.82 3.24 -8.50
CA TYR A 78 1.76 2.05 -7.65
C TYR A 78 2.89 1.05 -7.93
N VAL A 79 3.09 0.67 -9.19
CA VAL A 79 4.15 -0.29 -9.56
C VAL A 79 5.53 0.27 -9.25
N ILE A 80 5.77 1.56 -9.48
CA ILE A 80 7.03 2.23 -9.14
C ILE A 80 7.24 2.22 -7.62
N SER A 81 6.20 2.52 -6.84
CA SER A 81 6.24 2.45 -5.37
C SER A 81 6.66 1.05 -4.90
N LEU A 82 6.01 0.00 -5.39
CA LEU A 82 6.36 -1.38 -5.07
C LEU A 82 7.81 -1.72 -5.41
N LEU A 83 8.26 -1.39 -6.61
CA LEU A 83 9.63 -1.68 -7.05
C LEU A 83 10.66 -0.93 -6.18
N LEU A 84 10.41 0.33 -5.85
CA LEU A 84 11.28 1.15 -5.00
C LEU A 84 11.30 0.64 -3.55
N SER A 85 10.16 0.22 -3.02
CA SER A 85 10.03 -0.37 -1.69
C SER A 85 10.86 -1.66 -1.59
N PHE A 86 10.64 -2.60 -2.49
CA PHE A 86 11.41 -3.85 -2.51
C PHE A 86 12.89 -3.63 -2.79
N PHE A 87 13.25 -2.66 -3.62
CA PHE A 87 14.64 -2.29 -3.85
C PHE A 87 15.27 -1.69 -2.59
N SER A 88 14.52 -0.86 -1.86
CA SER A 88 14.95 -0.28 -0.59
C SER A 88 15.24 -1.36 0.46
N PHE A 89 14.32 -2.31 0.63
CA PHE A 89 14.49 -3.43 1.56
C PHE A 89 15.65 -4.37 1.21
N ARG A 90 16.08 -4.37 -0.04
CA ARG A 90 17.25 -5.15 -0.46
C ARG A 90 18.57 -4.47 -0.13
N HIS A 91 18.62 -3.14 -0.22
CA HIS A 91 19.87 -2.36 -0.11
C HIS A 91 20.02 -1.63 1.22
N LEU A 92 18.90 -1.39 1.88
CA LEU A 92 18.84 -0.88 3.24
C LEU A 92 18.35 -2.00 4.15
N GLU A 93 18.78 -1.96 5.39
CA GLU A 93 18.11 -2.75 6.42
C GLU A 93 16.66 -2.29 6.53
N ALA A 94 15.77 -3.24 6.75
CA ALA A 94 14.34 -2.97 6.91
C ALA A 94 14.06 -1.88 7.97
N SER A 95 14.95 -1.80 8.97
CA SER A 95 14.98 -0.80 10.02
C SER A 95 15.05 0.64 9.54
N ALA A 96 15.85 0.90 8.51
CA ALA A 96 16.02 2.25 7.97
C ALA A 96 14.97 2.57 6.89
N ALA A 97 14.55 1.56 6.10
CA ALA A 97 13.61 1.76 5.01
C ALA A 97 12.16 1.86 5.50
N SER A 98 11.75 1.03 6.48
CA SER A 98 10.36 0.95 6.97
C SER A 98 9.81 2.29 7.50
N PRO A 99 10.53 3.08 8.35
CA PRO A 99 10.02 4.38 8.80
C PRO A 99 9.76 5.35 7.65
N LEU A 100 10.64 5.33 6.65
CA LEU A 100 10.56 6.23 5.50
C LEU A 100 9.40 5.84 4.57
N CYS A 101 9.19 4.55 4.33
CA CYS A 101 8.03 4.07 3.57
C CYS A 101 6.70 4.41 4.29
N ASN A 102 6.66 4.31 5.62
CA ASN A 102 5.46 4.62 6.39
C ASN A 102 5.11 6.13 6.43
N THR A 103 5.95 7.01 5.89
CA THR A 103 5.61 8.43 5.75
C THR A 103 4.52 8.68 4.71
N SER A 104 4.17 7.70 3.88
CA SER A 104 3.09 7.81 2.88
C SER A 104 1.76 8.23 3.51
N ALA A 105 1.39 7.73 4.70
CA ALA A 105 0.17 8.12 5.41
C ALA A 105 0.05 9.64 5.59
N ALA A 106 1.12 10.27 6.06
CA ALA A 106 1.14 11.72 6.26
C ALA A 106 1.13 12.47 4.91
N MET A 107 1.81 11.93 3.89
CA MET A 107 1.80 12.53 2.54
C MET A 107 0.42 12.44 1.92
N ILE A 108 -0.29 11.31 2.02
CA ILE A 108 -1.67 11.14 1.54
C ILE A 108 -2.58 12.19 2.18
N LEU A 109 -2.56 12.27 3.52
CA LEU A 109 -3.38 13.23 4.25
C LEU A 109 -3.11 14.68 3.80
N LEU A 110 -1.83 15.07 3.69
CA LEU A 110 -1.45 16.42 3.25
C LEU A 110 -1.86 16.69 1.79
N MET A 111 -1.71 15.73 0.89
CA MET A 111 -2.10 15.87 -0.51
C MET A 111 -3.62 16.00 -0.66
N LEU A 112 -4.41 15.18 0.05
CA LEU A 112 -5.87 15.28 0.05
C LEU A 112 -6.34 16.63 0.62
N LEU A 113 -5.79 17.06 1.75
CA LEU A 113 -6.12 18.37 2.34
C LEU A 113 -5.78 19.50 1.37
N ALA A 114 -4.64 19.45 0.71
CA ALA A 114 -4.25 20.43 -0.32
C ALA A 114 -5.24 20.40 -1.48
N PHE A 115 -5.62 19.21 -1.98
CA PHE A 115 -6.61 19.09 -3.05
C PHE A 115 -7.95 19.73 -2.68
N TYR A 116 -8.52 19.42 -1.52
CA TYR A 116 -9.79 19.99 -1.05
C TYR A 116 -9.70 21.52 -0.86
N LEU A 117 -8.55 22.01 -0.37
CA LEU A 117 -8.31 23.44 -0.20
C LEU A 117 -8.27 24.19 -1.54
N PHE A 118 -7.54 23.64 -2.53
CA PHE A 118 -7.33 24.30 -3.84
C PHE A 118 -8.51 24.09 -4.80
N SER A 119 -9.29 23.02 -4.65
CA SER A 119 -10.52 22.79 -5.43
C SER A 119 -11.70 23.68 -5.01
N GLY A 120 -11.53 24.50 -3.97
CA GLY A 120 -12.58 25.39 -3.47
C GLY A 120 -13.63 24.71 -2.57
N ARG A 121 -13.48 23.42 -2.25
CA ARG A 121 -14.38 22.61 -1.41
C ARG A 121 -14.13 22.83 0.09
N LYS A 122 -14.10 24.09 0.52
CA LYS A 122 -13.79 24.48 1.90
C LYS A 122 -14.85 24.04 2.93
N GLN A 123 -16.08 23.86 2.49
CA GLN A 123 -17.16 23.42 3.37
C GLN A 123 -16.98 21.94 3.71
N ASP A 124 -16.75 21.11 2.73
CA ASP A 124 -16.48 19.68 2.91
C ASP A 124 -15.24 19.47 3.79
N MET A 125 -14.19 20.28 3.57
CA MET A 125 -12.99 20.26 4.42
C MET A 125 -13.30 20.60 5.89
N ARG A 126 -14.24 21.52 6.18
CA ARG A 126 -14.62 21.84 7.56
C ARG A 126 -15.37 20.69 8.24
N GLU A 127 -16.20 19.98 7.50
CA GLU A 127 -16.94 18.82 7.98
C GLU A 127 -15.98 17.64 8.27
N LEU A 128 -14.98 17.44 7.42
CA LEU A 128 -13.92 16.45 7.60
C LEU A 128 -12.96 16.79 8.75
N LEU A 129 -12.61 18.08 8.92
CA LEU A 129 -11.64 18.54 9.93
C LEU A 129 -12.29 18.93 11.26
N THR A 130 -13.19 18.13 11.78
CA THR A 130 -13.62 18.28 13.18
C THR A 130 -12.44 18.06 14.14
N PRO A 131 -12.43 18.67 15.34
CA PRO A 131 -11.35 18.46 16.30
C PRO A 131 -11.09 16.97 16.61
N LEU A 132 -12.14 16.15 16.62
CA LEU A 132 -12.04 14.71 16.87
C LEU A 132 -11.39 13.97 15.71
N ASN A 133 -11.78 14.29 14.45
CA ASN A 133 -11.18 13.71 13.25
C ASN A 133 -9.70 14.11 13.09
N VAL A 134 -9.37 15.37 13.40
CA VAL A 134 -7.98 15.85 13.40
C VAL A 134 -7.14 15.11 14.43
N LEU A 135 -7.62 14.98 15.65
CA LEU A 135 -6.91 14.24 16.70
C LEU A 135 -6.72 12.77 16.30
N ALA A 136 -7.76 12.13 15.81
CA ALA A 136 -7.72 10.74 15.37
C ALA A 136 -6.72 10.54 14.21
N SER A 137 -6.75 11.42 13.21
CA SER A 137 -5.80 11.37 12.07
C SER A 137 -4.35 11.57 12.53
N LEU A 138 -4.10 12.50 13.45
CA LEU A 138 -2.77 12.71 14.03
C LEU A 138 -2.28 11.49 14.81
N LEU A 139 -3.16 10.82 15.56
CA LEU A 139 -2.80 9.59 16.28
C LEU A 139 -2.48 8.45 15.31
N VAL A 140 -3.26 8.28 14.24
CA VAL A 140 -3.01 7.25 13.23
C VAL A 140 -1.71 7.53 12.50
N CYS A 141 -1.57 8.69 11.85
CA CYS A 141 -0.36 9.03 11.09
C CYS A 141 0.90 9.05 11.97
N GLY A 142 0.80 9.69 13.15
CA GLY A 142 1.90 9.75 14.12
C GLY A 142 2.30 8.37 14.63
N GLY A 143 1.31 7.51 14.91
CA GLY A 143 1.52 6.13 15.34
C GLY A 143 2.19 5.26 14.26
N VAL A 144 1.75 5.38 13.00
CA VAL A 144 2.35 4.67 11.86
C VAL A 144 3.82 5.06 11.66
N ILE A 145 4.12 6.36 11.68
CA ILE A 145 5.50 6.86 11.58
C ILE A 145 6.33 6.38 12.79
N ALA A 146 5.77 6.46 14.01
CA ALA A 146 6.44 6.04 15.23
C ALA A 146 6.76 4.54 15.24
N VAL A 147 5.88 3.66 14.72
CA VAL A 147 6.17 2.23 14.54
C VAL A 147 7.45 2.04 13.73
N GLY A 148 7.57 2.74 12.61
CA GLY A 148 8.76 2.67 11.77
C GLY A 148 10.02 3.13 12.50
N ILE A 149 9.97 4.27 13.21
CA ILE A 149 11.11 4.82 13.97
C ILE A 149 11.54 3.88 15.10
N VAL A 150 10.58 3.37 15.89
CA VAL A 150 10.87 2.44 17.00
C VAL A 150 11.52 1.17 16.46
N ARG A 151 10.98 0.60 15.39
CA ARG A 151 11.54 -0.59 14.74
C ARG A 151 12.98 -0.34 14.26
N SER A 152 13.22 0.80 13.63
CA SER A 152 14.55 1.22 13.18
C SER A 152 15.56 1.29 14.34
N ALA A 153 15.19 1.98 15.42
CA ALA A 153 16.07 2.15 16.55
C ALA A 153 16.43 0.82 17.24
N GLU A 154 15.48 -0.13 17.29
CA GLU A 154 15.68 -1.44 17.90
C GLU A 154 16.57 -2.34 17.05
N GLU A 155 16.39 -2.32 15.74
CA GLU A 155 17.24 -3.08 14.82
C GLU A 155 18.67 -2.50 14.82
N GLU A 156 18.85 -1.18 14.95
CA GLU A 156 20.16 -0.54 15.06
C GLU A 156 20.90 -0.95 16.34
N GLN A 157 20.21 -1.04 17.48
CA GLN A 157 20.80 -1.58 18.72
C GLN A 157 21.24 -3.04 18.59
N LEU A 158 20.50 -3.85 17.82
CA LEU A 158 20.88 -5.23 17.53
C LEU A 158 22.05 -5.32 16.53
N ARG A 159 22.20 -4.31 15.69
CA ARG A 159 23.24 -4.17 14.67
C ARG A 159 24.58 -3.74 15.25
N GLU A 160 24.61 -2.80 16.19
CA GLU A 160 25.84 -2.44 16.91
C GLU A 160 26.51 -3.64 17.55
N ARG A 161 25.74 -4.69 17.85
CA ARG A 161 26.25 -5.99 18.33
C ARG A 161 26.74 -6.93 17.22
N ARG A 162 26.53 -6.62 15.93
CA ARG A 162 26.78 -7.54 14.77
C ARG A 162 27.55 -6.87 13.62
N GLU A 163 28.56 -6.04 13.82
CA GLU A 163 29.54 -5.58 12.80
C GLU A 163 29.00 -5.42 11.36
N LEU A 164 27.96 -4.60 11.11
CA LEU A 164 27.38 -4.43 9.76
C LEU A 164 27.38 -2.97 9.26
N ALA A 165 28.46 -2.23 9.58
CA ALA A 165 28.65 -0.84 9.15
C ALA A 165 29.00 -0.66 7.64
N GLN A 166 28.98 -1.71 6.81
CA GLN A 166 29.49 -1.62 5.42
C GLN A 166 28.46 -1.19 4.37
N THR A 167 27.17 -1.44 4.55
CA THR A 167 26.17 -1.23 3.48
C THR A 167 25.75 0.23 3.33
N VAL A 168 25.60 0.97 4.42
CA VAL A 168 25.28 2.41 4.40
C VAL A 168 26.40 3.25 3.77
N LYS A 169 27.67 2.84 3.91
CA LYS A 169 28.81 3.51 3.26
C LYS A 169 28.80 3.41 1.72
N ARG A 170 28.13 2.41 1.13
CA ARG A 170 28.17 2.14 -0.31
C ARG A 170 27.20 2.99 -1.12
N TYR A 171 26.06 3.37 -0.57
CA TYR A 171 24.98 4.05 -1.30
C TYR A 171 24.71 5.49 -0.83
N GLY A 172 25.25 5.93 0.31
CA GLY A 172 25.17 7.30 0.80
C GLY A 172 23.72 7.83 0.90
N ALA A 173 23.52 9.10 0.56
CA ALA A 173 22.22 9.77 0.57
C ALA A 173 21.19 9.15 -0.41
N ALA A 174 21.64 8.48 -1.47
CA ALA A 174 20.75 7.81 -2.42
C ALA A 174 19.94 6.68 -1.77
N ALA A 175 20.49 6.02 -0.74
CA ALA A 175 19.79 4.97 -0.01
C ALA A 175 18.52 5.48 0.69
N ILE A 176 18.53 6.70 1.21
CA ILE A 176 17.39 7.34 1.88
C ILE A 176 16.35 7.81 0.84
N LEU A 177 16.80 8.15 -0.35
CA LEU A 177 15.91 8.66 -1.41
C LEU A 177 14.92 7.59 -1.91
N PHE A 178 15.33 6.32 -2.03
CA PHE A 178 14.46 5.27 -2.55
C PHE A 178 13.20 5.02 -1.71
N PRO A 179 13.26 4.84 -0.38
CA PRO A 179 12.07 4.67 0.42
C PRO A 179 11.20 5.93 0.47
N LEU A 180 11.79 7.14 0.43
CA LEU A 180 11.03 8.39 0.35
C LEU A 180 10.30 8.53 -0.99
N LEU A 181 10.94 8.16 -2.10
CA LEU A 181 10.29 8.11 -3.41
C LEU A 181 9.20 7.04 -3.45
N SER A 182 9.44 5.88 -2.83
CA SER A 182 8.40 4.85 -2.69
C SER A 182 7.18 5.42 -1.96
N ALA A 183 7.37 6.06 -0.80
CA ALA A 183 6.28 6.67 -0.04
C ALA A 183 5.56 7.79 -0.82
N PHE A 184 6.29 8.57 -1.60
CA PHE A 184 5.71 9.61 -2.46
C PHE A 184 4.83 9.02 -3.57
N PHE A 185 5.32 7.98 -4.27
CA PHE A 185 4.54 7.33 -5.32
C PHE A 185 3.34 6.54 -4.77
N ASP A 186 3.46 5.96 -3.59
CA ASP A 186 2.38 5.33 -2.84
C ASP A 186 1.29 6.36 -2.48
N ALA A 187 1.70 7.52 -1.96
CA ALA A 187 0.78 8.60 -1.65
C ALA A 187 0.10 9.17 -2.91
N LEU A 188 0.84 9.31 -4.00
CA LEU A 188 0.31 9.81 -5.27
C LEU A 188 -0.74 8.86 -5.85
N GLU A 189 -0.47 7.55 -5.77
CA GLU A 189 -1.41 6.51 -6.19
C GLU A 189 -2.66 6.52 -5.31
N SER A 190 -2.53 6.49 -3.98
CA SER A 190 -3.67 6.46 -3.05
C SER A 190 -4.57 7.70 -3.18
N VAL A 191 -3.97 8.89 -3.42
CA VAL A 191 -4.74 10.11 -3.74
C VAL A 191 -5.43 9.98 -5.10
N GLY A 192 -4.73 9.42 -6.08
CA GLY A 192 -5.31 9.13 -7.40
C GLY A 192 -6.51 8.20 -7.31
N ASP A 193 -6.41 7.14 -6.51
CA ASP A 193 -7.49 6.19 -6.26
C ASP A 193 -8.71 6.89 -5.67
N SER A 194 -8.48 7.68 -4.62
CA SER A 194 -9.53 8.47 -3.97
C SER A 194 -10.27 9.35 -4.98
N LEU A 195 -9.53 10.09 -5.82
CA LEU A 195 -10.12 10.97 -6.82
C LEU A 195 -10.78 10.22 -7.99
N MET A 196 -10.40 8.99 -8.28
CA MET A 196 -11.06 8.20 -9.32
C MET A 196 -12.40 7.65 -8.86
N VAL A 197 -12.53 7.27 -7.60
CA VAL A 197 -13.75 6.64 -7.05
C VAL A 197 -14.71 7.69 -6.49
N ASP A 198 -14.23 8.83 -5.98
CA ASP A 198 -15.05 9.90 -5.42
C ASP A 198 -16.03 10.44 -6.47
N ALA A 199 -17.32 10.25 -6.24
CA ALA A 199 -18.38 10.69 -7.16
C ALA A 199 -18.61 12.21 -7.10
N GLU A 200 -18.22 12.87 -6.00
CA GLU A 200 -18.44 14.29 -5.78
C GLU A 200 -17.24 15.14 -6.17
N ALA A 201 -16.03 14.71 -5.78
CA ALA A 201 -14.79 15.46 -6.01
C ALA A 201 -13.98 14.96 -7.20
N GLY A 202 -14.27 13.77 -7.70
CA GLY A 202 -13.46 13.07 -8.67
C GLY A 202 -14.19 12.56 -9.90
N ALA A 203 -13.79 11.40 -10.39
CA ALA A 203 -14.30 10.81 -11.63
C ALA A 203 -15.54 9.92 -11.42
N GLY A 204 -15.83 9.47 -10.20
CA GLY A 204 -16.99 8.64 -9.85
C GLY A 204 -16.99 7.27 -10.52
N ILE A 205 -15.84 6.64 -10.69
CA ILE A 205 -15.76 5.29 -11.26
C ILE A 205 -16.22 4.29 -10.21
N GLY A 206 -17.23 3.47 -10.52
CA GLY A 206 -17.67 2.40 -9.63
C GLY A 206 -16.54 1.41 -9.32
N SER A 207 -16.51 0.90 -8.10
CA SER A 207 -15.42 0.07 -7.55
C SER A 207 -15.03 -1.10 -8.44
N ILE A 208 -16.00 -1.80 -9.02
CA ILE A 208 -15.72 -2.98 -9.86
C ILE A 208 -15.10 -2.59 -11.19
N ASP A 209 -15.57 -1.50 -11.83
CA ASP A 209 -14.97 -0.99 -13.06
C ASP A 209 -13.60 -0.40 -12.82
N TYR A 210 -13.39 0.23 -11.65
CA TYR A 210 -12.08 0.61 -11.16
C TYR A 210 -11.13 -0.60 -11.12
N MET A 211 -11.53 -1.69 -10.45
CA MET A 211 -10.71 -2.91 -10.32
C MET A 211 -10.43 -3.57 -11.67
N ARG A 212 -11.37 -3.53 -12.62
CA ARG A 212 -11.13 -3.99 -14.00
C ARG A 212 -10.05 -3.17 -14.69
N LEU A 213 -10.15 -1.85 -14.58
CA LEU A 213 -9.20 -0.93 -15.18
C LEU A 213 -7.82 -1.08 -14.56
N TRP A 214 -7.75 -1.17 -13.22
CA TRP A 214 -6.52 -1.39 -12.48
C TRP A 214 -5.85 -2.72 -12.84
N ALA A 215 -6.58 -3.83 -12.84
CA ALA A 215 -6.04 -5.13 -13.21
C ALA A 215 -5.49 -5.13 -14.65
N ALA A 216 -6.19 -4.53 -15.60
CA ALA A 216 -5.76 -4.49 -17.00
C ALA A 216 -4.53 -3.58 -17.21
N THR A 217 -4.50 -2.39 -16.61
CA THR A 217 -3.34 -1.47 -16.70
C THR A 217 -2.11 -2.04 -15.99
N TYR A 218 -2.31 -2.69 -14.85
CA TYR A 218 -1.23 -3.38 -14.15
C TYR A 218 -0.62 -4.51 -14.99
N LEU A 219 -1.46 -5.33 -15.63
CA LEU A 219 -0.99 -6.38 -16.54
C LEU A 219 -0.20 -5.82 -17.73
N LEU A 220 -0.62 -4.67 -18.29
CA LEU A 220 0.16 -3.99 -19.33
C LEU A 220 1.55 -3.59 -18.83
N ILE A 221 1.66 -3.10 -17.58
CA ILE A 221 2.95 -2.74 -16.98
C ILE A 221 3.78 -3.98 -16.63
N CYS A 222 3.16 -5.13 -16.34
CA CYS A 222 3.88 -6.38 -16.12
C CYS A 222 4.58 -6.92 -17.37
N ILE A 223 4.09 -6.61 -18.59
CA ILE A 223 4.68 -7.10 -19.84
C ILE A 223 6.15 -6.70 -19.96
N PRO A 224 6.55 -5.41 -19.88
CA PRO A 224 7.95 -5.02 -19.95
C PRO A 224 8.80 -5.60 -18.82
N LEU A 225 8.24 -5.78 -17.62
CA LEU A 225 8.95 -6.42 -16.49
C LEU A 225 9.20 -7.91 -16.77
N TRP A 226 8.27 -8.60 -17.40
CA TRP A 226 8.44 -10.00 -17.78
C TRP A 226 9.47 -10.15 -18.91
N ILE A 227 9.43 -9.26 -19.92
CA ILE A 227 10.43 -9.21 -20.97
C ILE A 227 11.82 -8.94 -20.38
N TYR A 228 11.93 -8.02 -19.42
CA TYR A 228 13.17 -7.73 -18.71
C TYR A 228 13.76 -8.99 -18.04
N LEU A 229 12.93 -9.77 -17.30
CA LEU A 229 13.37 -11.03 -16.70
C LEU A 229 13.81 -12.04 -17.77
N LEU A 230 13.05 -12.18 -18.87
CA LEU A 230 13.36 -13.08 -19.96
C LEU A 230 14.74 -12.78 -20.57
N ILE A 231 15.05 -11.49 -20.78
CA ILE A 231 16.34 -11.05 -21.32
C ILE A 231 17.49 -11.33 -20.35
N LYS A 232 17.27 -11.07 -19.05
CA LYS A 232 18.31 -11.20 -18.02
C LYS A 232 18.59 -12.66 -17.65
N GLU A 233 17.57 -13.48 -17.52
CA GLU A 233 17.71 -14.88 -17.08
C GLU A 233 17.75 -15.87 -18.23
N LYS A 234 17.41 -15.44 -19.45
CA LYS A 234 17.30 -16.31 -20.65
C LYS A 234 16.34 -17.49 -20.45
N LYS A 235 15.36 -17.33 -19.55
CA LYS A 235 14.33 -18.32 -19.21
C LYS A 235 13.00 -17.63 -19.05
N VAL A 236 11.91 -18.30 -19.49
CA VAL A 236 10.55 -17.81 -19.28
C VAL A 236 10.20 -17.98 -17.81
N TYR A 237 9.89 -16.88 -17.13
CA TYR A 237 9.44 -16.90 -15.76
C TYR A 237 8.01 -17.43 -15.68
N GLN A 238 7.75 -18.36 -14.73
CA GLN A 238 6.47 -19.01 -14.54
C GLN A 238 5.90 -18.68 -13.14
N PRO A 239 5.02 -17.67 -13.03
CA PRO A 239 4.50 -17.22 -11.74
C PRO A 239 3.64 -18.28 -11.03
N PHE A 240 3.00 -19.19 -11.79
CA PHE A 240 2.19 -20.29 -11.23
C PHE A 240 3.00 -21.54 -10.85
N SER A 241 4.32 -21.48 -10.87
CA SER A 241 5.15 -22.61 -10.44
C SER A 241 5.08 -22.82 -8.91
N LYS A 242 5.27 -24.06 -8.44
CA LYS A 242 5.25 -24.38 -7.01
C LYS A 242 6.30 -23.60 -6.20
N LYS A 243 7.42 -23.22 -6.81
CA LYS A 243 8.48 -22.43 -6.17
C LYS A 243 8.02 -21.01 -5.84
N GLU A 244 7.14 -20.44 -6.67
CA GLU A 244 6.63 -19.07 -6.53
C GLU A 244 5.34 -19.02 -5.68
N GLY A 245 4.95 -20.12 -5.05
CA GLY A 245 3.68 -20.24 -4.32
C GLY A 245 3.48 -19.17 -3.24
N LEU A 246 4.54 -18.79 -2.51
CA LEU A 246 4.45 -17.71 -1.50
C LEU A 246 4.28 -16.34 -2.15
N LYS A 247 4.97 -16.07 -3.26
CA LYS A 247 4.85 -14.81 -4.00
C LYS A 247 3.46 -14.69 -4.63
N LEU A 248 2.94 -15.79 -5.19
CA LEU A 248 1.58 -15.83 -5.73
C LEU A 248 0.51 -15.67 -4.62
N ALA A 249 0.69 -16.32 -3.47
CA ALA A 249 -0.22 -16.17 -2.33
C ALA A 249 -0.21 -14.73 -1.80
N SER A 250 0.95 -14.09 -1.75
CA SER A 250 1.05 -12.66 -1.45
C SER A 250 0.29 -11.81 -2.48
N GLY A 251 0.46 -12.07 -3.76
CA GLY A 251 -0.28 -11.37 -4.82
C GLY A 251 -1.79 -11.58 -4.75
N LEU A 252 -2.26 -12.78 -4.43
CA LEU A 252 -3.69 -13.04 -4.20
C LEU A 252 -4.24 -12.27 -3.00
N ALA A 253 -3.49 -12.22 -1.90
CA ALA A 253 -3.85 -11.42 -0.73
C ALA A 253 -3.86 -9.92 -1.08
N GLU A 254 -2.87 -9.44 -1.84
CA GLU A 254 -2.77 -8.05 -2.33
C GLU A 254 -4.02 -7.65 -3.11
N VAL A 255 -4.39 -8.41 -4.16
CA VAL A 255 -5.57 -8.11 -4.98
C VAL A 255 -6.86 -8.18 -4.18
N SER A 256 -6.97 -9.12 -3.24
CA SER A 256 -8.14 -9.22 -2.35
C SER A 256 -8.28 -8.01 -1.43
N ALA A 257 -7.17 -7.60 -0.81
CA ALA A 257 -7.11 -6.44 0.06
C ALA A 257 -7.45 -5.16 -0.70
N TYR A 258 -6.84 -4.98 -1.87
CA TYR A 258 -7.06 -3.81 -2.71
C TYR A 258 -8.52 -3.72 -3.18
N THR A 259 -9.16 -4.86 -3.49
CA THR A 259 -10.60 -4.88 -3.84
C THR A 259 -11.46 -4.36 -2.68
N LEU A 260 -11.21 -4.80 -1.45
CA LEU A 260 -11.94 -4.33 -0.28
C LEU A 260 -11.64 -2.86 0.04
N TYR A 261 -10.41 -2.42 -0.17
CA TYR A 261 -10.00 -1.03 -0.04
C TYR A 261 -10.77 -0.13 -1.01
N ILE A 262 -10.87 -0.48 -2.29
CA ILE A 262 -11.60 0.31 -3.29
C ILE A 262 -13.11 0.34 -2.98
N LEU A 263 -13.69 -0.76 -2.50
CA LEU A 263 -15.08 -0.80 -2.03
C LEU A 263 -15.31 0.11 -0.79
N ALA A 264 -14.33 0.22 0.10
CA ALA A 264 -14.39 1.14 1.22
C ALA A 264 -14.21 2.59 0.75
N LEU A 265 -13.28 2.82 -0.16
CA LEU A 265 -12.92 4.12 -0.72
C LEU A 265 -14.11 4.78 -1.44
N GLU A 266 -14.95 4.00 -2.12
CA GLU A 266 -16.18 4.48 -2.76
C GLU A 266 -17.18 5.07 -1.75
N GLN A 267 -17.12 4.63 -0.49
CA GLN A 267 -18.01 5.11 0.57
C GLN A 267 -17.42 6.29 1.35
N GLU A 268 -16.10 6.31 1.57
CA GLU A 268 -15.41 7.34 2.36
C GLU A 268 -13.99 7.58 1.81
N PRO A 269 -13.86 8.36 0.71
CA PRO A 269 -12.59 8.51 0.00
C PRO A 269 -11.48 9.14 0.86
N PHE A 270 -11.82 10.10 1.71
CA PHE A 270 -10.84 10.85 2.47
C PHE A 270 -10.15 10.02 3.55
N PHE A 271 -10.93 9.41 4.44
CA PHE A 271 -10.35 8.68 5.58
C PHE A 271 -9.74 7.34 5.17
N VAL A 272 -10.38 6.61 4.26
CA VAL A 272 -9.91 5.29 3.82
C VAL A 272 -8.53 5.37 3.18
N SER A 273 -8.25 6.43 2.39
CA SER A 273 -6.96 6.59 1.70
C SER A 273 -5.76 6.56 2.64
N PHE A 274 -5.74 7.39 3.69
CA PHE A 274 -4.59 7.40 4.59
C PHE A 274 -4.63 6.29 5.65
N LEU A 275 -5.83 5.77 5.98
CA LEU A 275 -5.96 4.62 6.87
C LEU A 275 -5.37 3.34 6.28
N SER A 276 -5.28 3.23 4.95
CA SER A 276 -4.63 2.10 4.28
C SER A 276 -3.25 1.80 4.84
N SER A 277 -2.47 2.84 5.17
CA SER A 277 -1.12 2.71 5.75
C SER A 277 -1.09 2.02 7.13
N THR A 278 -2.24 1.83 7.78
CA THR A 278 -2.31 1.09 9.06
C THR A 278 -2.07 -0.42 8.90
N TYR A 279 -1.97 -0.94 7.67
CA TYR A 279 -1.61 -2.34 7.40
C TYR A 279 -0.32 -2.76 8.09
N CYS A 280 0.60 -1.81 8.36
CA CYS A 280 1.85 -2.07 9.06
C CYS A 280 1.63 -2.67 10.47
N VAL A 281 0.52 -2.33 11.15
CA VAL A 281 0.14 -2.92 12.43
C VAL A 281 -0.09 -4.41 12.28
N PHE A 282 -0.89 -4.80 11.30
CA PHE A 282 -1.20 -6.21 11.03
C PHE A 282 0.01 -6.95 10.50
N SER A 283 0.84 -6.33 9.66
CA SER A 283 2.12 -6.90 9.20
C SER A 283 3.00 -7.28 10.40
N ILE A 284 3.18 -6.38 11.37
CA ILE A 284 3.95 -6.63 12.59
C ILE A 284 3.33 -7.77 13.42
N LEU A 285 2.00 -7.75 13.61
CA LEU A 285 1.31 -8.78 14.38
C LEU A 285 1.43 -10.16 13.72
N PHE A 286 1.26 -10.25 12.39
CA PHE A 286 1.43 -11.52 11.68
C PHE A 286 2.88 -12.00 11.67
N CYS A 287 3.86 -11.10 11.51
CA CYS A 287 5.27 -11.47 11.69
C CYS A 287 5.54 -11.99 13.10
N ARG A 288 4.92 -11.41 14.13
CA ARG A 288 5.01 -11.91 15.51
C ARG A 288 4.44 -13.31 15.64
N ILE A 289 3.26 -13.57 15.07
CA ILE A 289 2.54 -14.83 15.21
C ILE A 289 3.19 -15.93 14.36
N PHE A 290 3.40 -15.66 13.07
CA PHE A 290 3.82 -16.69 12.11
C PHE A 290 5.34 -16.83 11.97
N LEU A 291 6.10 -15.72 12.09
CA LEU A 291 7.56 -15.72 12.02
C LEU A 291 8.21 -15.75 13.40
N LYS A 292 7.41 -15.70 14.48
CA LYS A 292 7.85 -15.73 15.87
C LYS A 292 8.82 -14.58 16.22
N GLU A 293 8.69 -13.45 15.55
CA GLU A 293 9.46 -12.24 15.86
C GLU A 293 9.05 -11.69 17.23
N LYS A 294 10.00 -11.14 17.98
CA LYS A 294 9.71 -10.52 19.27
C LYS A 294 9.35 -9.05 19.05
N LEU A 295 8.21 -8.64 19.57
CA LEU A 295 7.83 -7.22 19.61
C LEU A 295 8.35 -6.57 20.88
N SER A 296 8.81 -5.33 20.72
CA SER A 296 9.23 -4.50 21.84
C SER A 296 8.04 -3.79 22.51
N LYS A 297 8.30 -3.25 23.70
CA LYS A 297 7.31 -2.41 24.40
C LYS A 297 6.95 -1.15 23.61
N GLY A 298 7.92 -0.58 22.89
CA GLY A 298 7.72 0.60 22.04
C GLY A 298 6.77 0.30 20.88
N GLN A 299 6.95 -0.84 20.20
CA GLN A 299 6.06 -1.28 19.11
C GLN A 299 4.63 -1.51 19.62
N TYR A 300 4.44 -2.16 20.79
CA TYR A 300 3.09 -2.32 21.38
C TYR A 300 2.44 -0.98 21.70
N LEU A 301 3.20 0.00 22.21
CA LEU A 301 2.66 1.34 22.48
C LEU A 301 2.22 2.04 21.19
N CYS A 302 3.02 1.99 20.13
CA CYS A 302 2.66 2.58 18.84
C CYS A 302 1.40 1.92 18.26
N ILE A 303 1.28 0.60 18.32
CA ILE A 303 0.09 -0.15 17.91
C ILE A 303 -1.14 0.31 18.71
N ALA A 304 -1.02 0.45 20.02
CA ALA A 304 -2.11 0.94 20.87
C ALA A 304 -2.56 2.36 20.48
N VAL A 305 -1.61 3.26 20.15
CA VAL A 305 -1.90 4.63 19.67
C VAL A 305 -2.68 4.59 18.35
N ILE A 306 -2.27 3.75 17.40
CA ILE A 306 -2.97 3.61 16.10
C ILE A 306 -4.39 3.10 16.33
N ILE A 307 -4.57 2.05 17.16
CA ILE A 307 -5.89 1.50 17.47
C ILE A 307 -6.78 2.55 18.16
N ALA A 308 -6.22 3.34 19.07
CA ALA A 308 -6.95 4.44 19.70
C ALA A 308 -7.40 5.50 18.67
N GLY A 309 -6.55 5.85 17.71
CA GLY A 309 -6.89 6.76 16.61
C GLY A 309 -8.02 6.20 15.73
N LEU A 310 -7.95 4.92 15.36
CA LEU A 310 -9.01 4.24 14.59
C LEU A 310 -10.34 4.20 15.35
N ALA A 311 -10.31 3.92 16.65
CA ALA A 311 -11.51 3.92 17.48
C ALA A 311 -12.15 5.32 17.59
N LEU A 312 -11.32 6.37 17.69
CA LEU A 312 -11.81 7.76 17.70
C LEU A 312 -12.46 8.17 16.38
N LEU A 313 -11.94 7.72 15.23
CA LEU A 313 -12.59 7.94 13.92
C LEU A 313 -13.97 7.26 13.87
N GLY A 314 -14.06 6.00 14.32
CA GLY A 314 -15.34 5.31 14.37
C GLY A 314 -16.35 5.98 15.31
N ILE A 315 -15.90 6.56 16.42
CA ILE A 315 -16.76 7.35 17.34
C ILE A 315 -17.20 8.66 16.67
N ALA A 316 -16.29 9.36 15.99
CA ALA A 316 -16.60 10.61 15.30
C ALA A 316 -17.68 10.41 14.24
N GLU A 317 -17.57 9.33 13.44
CA GLU A 317 -18.61 8.95 12.47
C GLU A 317 -19.94 8.61 13.12
N GLY A 318 -19.92 7.85 14.23
CA GLY A 318 -21.14 7.50 14.97
C GLY A 318 -21.83 8.70 15.62
N LEU A 319 -21.12 9.82 15.86
CA LEU A 319 -21.69 11.07 16.36
C LEU A 319 -22.21 11.98 15.24
N ALA A 320 -21.74 11.80 14.00
CA ALA A 320 -22.15 12.57 12.83
C ALA A 320 -23.37 11.96 12.11
N ALA A 321 -23.62 10.66 12.29
CA ALA A 321 -24.77 9.91 11.76
C ALA A 321 -26.01 10.07 12.64
#